data_5b7a9edbcc416d1feb7ef154d239baa8
#
_entry.id   5b7a9edbcc416d1feb7ef154d239baa8
#
_cell.length_a   1.000
_cell.length_b   1.000
_cell.length_c   1.000
_cell.angle_alpha   90.00
_cell.angle_beta   90.00
_cell.angle_gamma   90.00
#
_symmetry.space_group_name_H-M   'P 1'
#
loop_
_entity.id
_entity.type
_entity.pdbx_description
1 polymer ?
#
loop_
_entity_poly.entity_id
_entity_poly.type
_entity_poly.pdbx_seq_one_letter_code
_entity_poly.pdbx_strand_id
1 'polypeptide(L)'
;MISACTIIPIHPPKFKWAYLLLDSYLEFVNQPHELYFVFTNENEALDFKTNVKNPNSYKELILSHPLRNKNSIINVKKYFGLFTLKDKYDYIGVFDCESKFVRSCNLNEIYKDIATKKEFKANVASIGADIIKGIAEKLNLNYNKKLLLETDFYSVYWWFNEIPVYDMKYFSEFANWFCNLPNIDEIHSDYYCFDFLVYSIWLICFKEFKINIYKTKNKFECGAVEEFRVSDEDKNNVSEVFDSYWSTNFNNYLHYNKIKIIFQIDNNI
;
A
#
# COMPACT_ATOMS: atom_id res chain seq x y z
N MET A 1 -24.37 3.42 -4.56
CA MET A 1 -23.65 2.31 -3.86
C MET A 1 -22.18 2.62 -4.02
N ILE A 2 -21.39 2.58 -2.95
CA ILE A 2 -19.95 2.82 -3.02
C ILE A 2 -19.31 1.65 -3.77
N SER A 3 -18.49 1.95 -4.77
CA SER A 3 -17.73 0.95 -5.51
C SER A 3 -16.25 1.05 -5.12
N ALA A 4 -15.70 -0.05 -4.60
CA ALA A 4 -14.29 -0.10 -4.24
C ALA A 4 -13.65 -1.43 -4.63
N CYS A 5 -12.33 -1.42 -4.83
CA CYS A 5 -11.55 -2.62 -5.06
C CYS A 5 -10.18 -2.55 -4.39
N THR A 6 -9.50 -3.69 -4.35
CA THR A 6 -8.13 -3.80 -3.86
C THR A 6 -7.19 -4.23 -4.98
N ILE A 7 -6.01 -3.63 -5.05
CA ILE A 7 -4.93 -3.99 -5.98
C ILE A 7 -3.75 -4.55 -5.19
N ILE A 8 -3.23 -5.69 -5.63
CA ILE A 8 -2.06 -6.35 -5.08
C ILE A 8 -1.03 -6.58 -6.19
N PRO A 9 0.09 -5.85 -6.21
CA PRO A 9 1.19 -6.17 -7.10
C PRO A 9 1.91 -7.43 -6.61
N ILE A 10 2.12 -8.41 -7.48
CA ILE A 10 2.80 -9.65 -7.12
C ILE A 10 3.86 -10.07 -8.15
N HIS A 11 4.78 -10.93 -7.74
CA HIS A 11 5.80 -11.53 -8.58
C HIS A 11 6.18 -12.93 -8.05
N PRO A 12 6.75 -13.81 -8.87
CA PRO A 12 6.91 -15.24 -8.53
C PRO A 12 7.53 -15.55 -7.17
N PRO A 13 8.63 -14.90 -6.72
CA PRO A 13 9.19 -15.16 -5.40
C PRO A 13 8.24 -14.92 -4.22
N LYS A 14 7.19 -14.13 -4.44
CA LYS A 14 6.21 -13.74 -3.42
C LYS A 14 4.85 -14.46 -3.55
N PHE A 15 4.70 -15.41 -4.47
CA PHE A 15 3.40 -16.07 -4.72
C PHE A 15 2.82 -16.76 -3.48
N LYS A 16 3.66 -17.43 -2.69
CA LYS A 16 3.17 -18.09 -1.47
C LYS A 16 2.54 -17.10 -0.47
N TRP A 17 3.04 -15.87 -0.41
CA TRP A 17 2.47 -14.82 0.44
C TRP A 17 1.11 -14.36 -0.10
N ALA A 18 1.02 -14.21 -1.41
CA ALA A 18 -0.23 -13.86 -2.08
C ALA A 18 -1.31 -14.95 -1.92
N TYR A 19 -0.92 -16.23 -1.83
CA TYR A 19 -1.87 -17.31 -1.50
C TYR A 19 -2.44 -17.14 -0.09
N LEU A 20 -1.59 -16.87 0.91
CA LEU A 20 -2.01 -16.64 2.29
C LEU A 20 -2.86 -15.36 2.43
N LEU A 21 -2.51 -14.31 1.70
CA LEU A 21 -3.32 -13.10 1.62
C LEU A 21 -4.71 -13.44 1.07
N LEU A 22 -4.78 -14.17 -0.05
CA LEU A 22 -6.05 -14.53 -0.68
C LEU A 22 -6.92 -15.39 0.23
N ASP A 23 -6.34 -16.40 0.88
CA ASP A 23 -7.07 -17.25 1.83
C ASP A 23 -7.68 -16.38 2.96
N SER A 24 -6.91 -15.48 3.55
CA SER A 24 -7.40 -14.58 4.59
C SER A 24 -8.39 -13.53 4.09
N TYR A 25 -8.23 -13.05 2.86
CA TYR A 25 -9.18 -12.16 2.21
C TYR A 25 -10.55 -12.83 2.08
N LEU A 26 -10.59 -14.08 1.62
CA LEU A 26 -11.84 -14.83 1.47
C LEU A 26 -12.51 -15.15 2.80
N GLU A 27 -11.72 -15.31 3.86
CA GLU A 27 -12.22 -15.58 5.20
C GLU A 27 -12.79 -14.32 5.90
N PHE A 28 -12.13 -13.17 5.75
CA PHE A 28 -12.40 -12.00 6.59
C PHE A 28 -13.02 -10.82 5.87
N VAL A 29 -12.91 -10.72 4.54
CA VAL A 29 -13.46 -9.57 3.82
C VAL A 29 -14.89 -9.83 3.38
N ASN A 30 -15.80 -8.95 3.83
CA ASN A 30 -17.21 -9.01 3.48
C ASN A 30 -17.42 -8.73 1.98
N GLN A 31 -18.16 -9.63 1.32
CA GLN A 31 -18.49 -9.47 -0.10
C GLN A 31 -19.79 -8.65 -0.28
N PRO A 32 -19.97 -7.94 -1.42
CA PRO A 32 -19.08 -7.95 -2.58
C PRO A 32 -17.92 -6.95 -2.41
N HIS A 33 -16.71 -7.40 -2.68
CA HIS A 33 -15.51 -6.57 -2.85
C HIS A 33 -14.62 -7.22 -3.91
N GLU A 34 -13.97 -6.45 -4.78
CA GLU A 34 -13.16 -7.00 -5.85
C GLU A 34 -11.66 -6.91 -5.53
N LEU A 35 -10.96 -8.02 -5.73
CA LEU A 35 -9.51 -8.14 -5.57
C LEU A 35 -8.84 -8.32 -6.93
N TYR A 36 -7.81 -7.53 -7.20
CA TYR A 36 -7.00 -7.60 -8.42
C TYR A 36 -5.56 -7.93 -8.09
N PHE A 37 -5.02 -8.97 -8.70
CA PHE A 37 -3.58 -9.19 -8.73
C PHE A 37 -2.99 -8.61 -10.00
N VAL A 38 -1.84 -7.93 -9.88
CA VAL A 38 -1.13 -7.31 -11.01
C VAL A 38 0.14 -8.11 -11.30
N PHE A 39 0.17 -8.72 -12.47
CA PHE A 39 1.26 -9.56 -12.96
C PHE A 39 2.13 -8.81 -13.97
N THR A 40 3.39 -9.23 -14.13
CA THR A 40 4.27 -8.68 -15.15
C THR A 40 3.90 -9.17 -16.55
N ASN A 41 3.43 -10.41 -16.66
CA ASN A 41 3.10 -11.06 -17.93
C ASN A 41 2.13 -12.23 -17.72
N GLU A 42 1.63 -12.78 -18.82
CA GLU A 42 0.68 -13.90 -18.82
C GLU A 42 1.25 -15.19 -18.21
N ASN A 43 2.55 -15.45 -18.35
CA ASN A 43 3.18 -16.65 -17.77
C ASN A 43 3.15 -16.59 -16.22
N GLU A 44 3.44 -15.42 -15.63
CA GLU A 44 3.30 -15.22 -14.19
C GLU A 44 1.85 -15.44 -13.72
N ALA A 45 0.86 -14.91 -14.46
CA ALA A 45 -0.55 -15.08 -14.14
C ALA A 45 -0.98 -16.56 -14.21
N LEU A 46 -0.54 -17.27 -15.25
CA LEU A 46 -0.83 -18.69 -15.43
C LEU A 46 -0.18 -19.55 -14.33
N ASP A 47 1.08 -19.29 -14.00
CA ASP A 47 1.79 -19.99 -12.91
C ASP A 47 1.08 -19.78 -11.57
N PHE A 48 0.73 -18.55 -11.23
CA PHE A 48 -0.03 -18.24 -10.02
C PHE A 48 -1.38 -18.97 -10.01
N LYS A 49 -2.13 -18.90 -11.09
CA LYS A 49 -3.47 -19.51 -11.23
C LYS A 49 -3.46 -21.03 -11.09
N THR A 50 -2.39 -21.67 -11.56
CA THR A 50 -2.24 -23.13 -11.50
C THR A 50 -2.04 -23.62 -10.06
N ASN A 51 -1.44 -22.80 -9.21
CA ASN A 51 -1.04 -23.18 -7.85
C ASN A 51 -1.97 -22.64 -6.76
N VAL A 52 -2.84 -21.67 -7.08
CA VAL A 52 -3.77 -21.09 -6.11
C VAL A 52 -5.00 -21.97 -5.91
N LYS A 53 -5.49 -22.10 -4.68
CA LYS A 53 -6.66 -22.93 -4.35
C LYS A 53 -7.97 -22.42 -4.96
N ASN A 54 -8.11 -21.08 -5.06
CA ASN A 54 -9.35 -20.42 -5.46
C ASN A 54 -9.13 -19.50 -6.67
N PRO A 55 -8.88 -20.04 -7.88
CA PRO A 55 -8.46 -19.25 -9.04
C PRO A 55 -9.52 -18.28 -9.60
N ASN A 56 -10.78 -18.42 -9.18
CA ASN A 56 -11.88 -17.56 -9.62
C ASN A 56 -12.29 -16.49 -8.61
N SER A 57 -11.56 -16.36 -7.50
CA SER A 57 -11.89 -15.43 -6.42
C SER A 57 -11.19 -14.06 -6.54
N TYR A 58 -10.42 -13.87 -7.57
CA TYR A 58 -9.72 -12.62 -7.88
C TYR A 58 -9.79 -12.31 -9.38
N LYS A 59 -9.41 -11.10 -9.74
CA LYS A 59 -9.24 -10.66 -11.13
C LYS A 59 -7.76 -10.42 -11.45
N GLU A 60 -7.42 -10.56 -12.72
CA GLU A 60 -6.04 -10.42 -13.20
C GLU A 60 -5.87 -9.09 -13.94
N LEU A 61 -4.78 -8.40 -13.67
CA LEU A 61 -4.26 -7.30 -14.48
C LEU A 61 -2.86 -7.68 -14.93
N ILE A 62 -2.62 -7.61 -16.24
CA ILE A 62 -1.34 -7.99 -16.83
C ILE A 62 -0.73 -6.74 -17.46
N LEU A 63 0.53 -6.44 -17.12
CA LEU A 63 1.22 -5.29 -17.68
C LEU A 63 1.28 -5.39 -19.21
N SER A 64 0.75 -4.37 -19.90
CA SER A 64 0.70 -4.33 -21.35
C SER A 64 1.97 -3.76 -22.01
N HIS A 65 2.89 -3.23 -21.22
CA HIS A 65 4.09 -2.57 -21.72
C HIS A 65 5.36 -3.17 -21.14
N PRO A 66 6.43 -3.33 -21.94
CA PRO A 66 7.71 -3.77 -21.46
C PRO A 66 8.27 -2.74 -20.47
N LEU A 67 8.73 -3.23 -19.32
CA LEU A 67 9.36 -2.39 -18.32
C LEU A 67 10.71 -1.90 -18.82
N ARG A 68 10.88 -0.60 -18.88
CA ARG A 68 12.17 0.04 -19.24
C ARG A 68 13.20 -0.09 -18.12
N ASN A 69 12.75 -0.19 -16.85
CA ASN A 69 13.62 -0.37 -15.69
C ASN A 69 13.00 -1.38 -14.71
N LYS A 70 13.82 -2.30 -14.20
CA LYS A 70 13.38 -3.36 -13.28
C LYS A 70 13.42 -2.97 -11.80
N ASN A 71 14.08 -1.88 -11.43
CA ASN A 71 14.36 -1.55 -10.03
C ASN A 71 13.12 -1.08 -9.23
N SER A 72 12.04 -0.71 -9.91
CA SER A 72 10.80 -0.24 -9.29
C SER A 72 9.55 -0.92 -9.85
N ILE A 73 9.67 -2.17 -10.28
CA ILE A 73 8.58 -2.93 -10.91
C ILE A 73 7.30 -2.93 -10.07
N ILE A 74 7.41 -2.96 -8.76
CA ILE A 74 6.25 -2.97 -7.85
C ILE A 74 5.50 -1.65 -7.94
N ASN A 75 6.20 -0.50 -7.91
CA ASN A 75 5.57 0.81 -8.08
C ASN A 75 4.89 0.93 -9.46
N VAL A 76 5.54 0.44 -10.51
CA VAL A 76 4.96 0.42 -11.86
C VAL A 76 3.66 -0.41 -11.90
N LYS A 77 3.63 -1.59 -11.26
CA LYS A 77 2.44 -2.42 -11.15
C LYS A 77 1.31 -1.72 -10.40
N LYS A 78 1.64 -1.04 -9.29
CA LYS A 78 0.67 -0.27 -8.51
C LYS A 78 0.05 0.85 -9.36
N TYR A 79 0.86 1.67 -10.01
CA TYR A 79 0.38 2.71 -10.91
C TYR A 79 -0.42 2.14 -12.08
N PHE A 80 0.05 1.07 -12.72
CA PHE A 80 -0.68 0.44 -13.81
C PHE A 80 -2.08 0.00 -13.39
N GLY A 81 -2.21 -0.64 -12.22
CA GLY A 81 -3.50 -1.03 -11.68
C GLY A 81 -4.41 0.16 -11.39
N LEU A 82 -3.87 1.20 -10.75
CA LEU A 82 -4.60 2.44 -10.46
C LEU A 82 -5.10 3.13 -11.73
N PHE A 83 -4.24 3.32 -12.72
CA PHE A 83 -4.62 3.93 -14.00
C PHE A 83 -5.66 3.11 -14.78
N THR A 84 -5.54 1.78 -14.75
CA THR A 84 -6.46 0.87 -15.44
C THR A 84 -7.86 0.89 -14.82
N LEU A 85 -7.95 1.07 -13.50
CA LEU A 85 -9.20 0.94 -12.77
C LEU A 85 -9.82 2.27 -12.32
N LYS A 86 -9.14 3.41 -12.52
CA LYS A 86 -9.55 4.73 -12.01
C LYS A 86 -10.97 5.18 -12.37
N ASP A 87 -11.48 4.73 -13.51
CA ASP A 87 -12.80 5.11 -14.01
C ASP A 87 -13.88 4.06 -13.67
N LYS A 88 -13.53 2.99 -12.91
CA LYS A 88 -14.44 1.89 -12.58
C LYS A 88 -14.89 1.91 -11.12
N TYR A 89 -14.11 2.53 -10.24
CA TYR A 89 -14.34 2.51 -8.80
C TYR A 89 -14.27 3.92 -8.22
N ASP A 90 -14.94 4.13 -7.09
CA ASP A 90 -14.83 5.35 -6.30
C ASP A 90 -13.54 5.36 -5.47
N TYR A 91 -13.17 4.19 -4.93
CA TYR A 91 -11.99 4.03 -4.08
C TYR A 91 -11.18 2.78 -4.48
N ILE A 92 -9.86 2.90 -4.44
CA ILE A 92 -8.95 1.77 -4.66
C ILE A 92 -7.98 1.69 -3.49
N GLY A 93 -7.94 0.54 -2.81
CA GLY A 93 -6.91 0.22 -1.84
C GLY A 93 -5.75 -0.52 -2.49
N VAL A 94 -4.53 -0.26 -2.04
CA VAL A 94 -3.34 -0.96 -2.52
C VAL A 94 -2.61 -1.60 -1.35
N PHE A 95 -2.35 -2.89 -1.45
CA PHE A 95 -1.58 -3.64 -0.46
C PHE A 95 -0.36 -4.29 -1.09
N ASP A 96 0.61 -4.59 -0.27
CA ASP A 96 1.67 -5.52 -0.63
C ASP A 96 1.22 -6.96 -0.35
N CYS A 97 1.70 -7.91 -1.13
CA CYS A 97 1.24 -9.30 -1.08
C CYS A 97 1.61 -10.03 0.23
N GLU A 98 2.54 -9.48 1.01
CA GLU A 98 2.94 -9.96 2.33
C GLU A 98 1.97 -9.51 3.45
N SER A 99 0.75 -9.18 3.08
CA SER A 99 -0.31 -8.79 3.99
C SER A 99 -1.24 -9.96 4.33
N LYS A 100 -1.89 -9.91 5.49
CA LYS A 100 -2.93 -10.86 5.90
C LYS A 100 -4.05 -10.14 6.61
N PHE A 101 -5.29 -10.43 6.24
CA PHE A 101 -6.46 -10.01 6.99
C PHE A 101 -6.60 -10.85 8.26
N VAL A 102 -7.02 -10.22 9.35
CA VAL A 102 -7.06 -10.83 10.68
C VAL A 102 -8.39 -10.68 11.39
N ARG A 103 -9.31 -9.93 10.78
CA ARG A 103 -10.67 -9.70 11.31
C ARG A 103 -11.65 -9.46 10.18
N SER A 104 -12.90 -9.85 10.42
CA SER A 104 -13.99 -9.50 9.52
C SER A 104 -14.08 -7.99 9.33
N CYS A 105 -14.14 -7.56 8.09
CA CYS A 105 -14.18 -6.15 7.72
C CYS A 105 -14.97 -5.91 6.43
N ASN A 106 -15.53 -4.70 6.32
CA ASN A 106 -16.12 -4.18 5.09
C ASN A 106 -15.16 -3.17 4.48
N LEU A 107 -14.35 -3.59 3.51
CA LEU A 107 -13.34 -2.73 2.87
C LEU A 107 -13.96 -1.54 2.15
N ASN A 108 -15.16 -1.65 1.58
CA ASN A 108 -15.83 -0.53 0.92
C ASN A 108 -16.09 0.63 1.89
N GLU A 109 -16.57 0.31 3.09
CA GLU A 109 -16.81 1.31 4.14
C GLU A 109 -15.50 1.86 4.72
N ILE A 110 -14.52 1.00 4.92
CA ILE A 110 -13.21 1.40 5.45
C ILE A 110 -12.50 2.35 4.48
N TYR A 111 -12.50 2.04 3.18
CA TYR A 111 -11.86 2.90 2.17
C TYR A 111 -12.54 4.27 2.09
N LYS A 112 -13.87 4.29 2.09
CA LYS A 112 -14.61 5.54 2.17
C LYS A 112 -14.25 6.34 3.42
N ASP A 113 -14.23 5.70 4.59
CA ASP A 113 -13.93 6.37 5.86
C ASP A 113 -12.51 6.97 5.85
N ILE A 114 -11.50 6.23 5.37
CA ILE A 114 -10.13 6.71 5.24
C ILE A 114 -10.06 7.91 4.27
N ALA A 115 -10.64 7.78 3.09
CA ALA A 115 -10.55 8.80 2.04
C ALA A 115 -11.28 10.11 2.41
N THR A 116 -12.38 10.03 3.14
CA THR A 116 -13.18 11.21 3.49
C THR A 116 -12.60 12.04 4.63
N LYS A 117 -11.71 11.49 5.46
CA LYS A 117 -11.12 12.20 6.61
C LYS A 117 -10.14 13.29 6.21
N LYS A 118 -9.60 13.27 5.01
CA LYS A 118 -8.56 14.21 4.53
C LYS A 118 -7.39 14.36 5.51
N GLU A 119 -7.03 13.27 6.16
CA GLU A 119 -5.91 13.24 7.10
C GLU A 119 -5.12 11.94 6.97
N PHE A 120 -3.81 12.05 7.18
CA PHE A 120 -2.91 10.92 7.31
C PHE A 120 -2.53 10.73 8.76
N LYS A 121 -2.74 9.53 9.28
CA LYS A 121 -2.28 9.17 10.61
C LYS A 121 -0.78 8.87 10.58
N ALA A 122 -0.04 9.53 11.41
CA ALA A 122 1.41 9.45 11.40
C ALA A 122 2.01 9.16 12.76
N ASN A 123 3.11 8.42 12.77
CA ASN A 123 3.98 8.24 13.92
C ASN A 123 5.21 9.13 13.80
N VAL A 124 5.81 9.48 14.94
CA VAL A 124 7.14 10.07 14.96
C VAL A 124 8.17 8.98 14.68
N ALA A 125 8.97 9.14 13.64
CA ALA A 125 10.04 8.22 13.27
C ALA A 125 11.29 8.98 12.85
N SER A 126 12.44 8.39 13.11
CA SER A 126 13.75 8.94 12.68
C SER A 126 14.04 8.70 11.19
N ILE A 127 13.22 7.91 10.51
CA ILE A 127 13.40 7.48 9.13
C ILE A 127 12.45 8.28 8.23
N GLY A 128 12.95 8.82 7.12
CA GLY A 128 12.10 9.32 6.04
C GLY A 128 12.23 10.80 5.71
N ALA A 129 12.91 11.59 6.52
CA ALA A 129 13.13 13.01 6.22
C ALA A 129 13.77 13.23 4.85
N ASP A 130 14.85 12.49 4.58
CA ASP A 130 15.57 12.61 3.32
C ASP A 130 14.77 12.03 2.14
N ILE A 131 13.99 10.97 2.38
CA ILE A 131 13.12 10.38 1.37
C ILE A 131 12.04 11.38 0.96
N ILE A 132 11.35 11.97 1.92
CA ILE A 132 10.29 12.96 1.65
C ILE A 132 10.84 14.18 0.94
N LYS A 133 11.99 14.68 1.39
CA LYS A 133 12.68 15.81 0.76
C LYS A 133 13.06 15.47 -0.69
N GLY A 134 13.69 14.32 -0.91
CA GLY A 134 14.10 13.88 -2.24
C GLY A 134 12.91 13.71 -3.20
N ILE A 135 11.79 13.18 -2.72
CA ILE A 135 10.55 13.07 -3.52
C ILE A 135 10.00 14.46 -3.84
N ALA A 136 9.89 15.35 -2.86
CA ALA A 136 9.36 16.70 -3.08
C ALA A 136 10.23 17.50 -4.08
N GLU A 137 11.55 17.34 -4.04
CA GLU A 137 12.48 17.95 -5.00
C GLU A 137 12.25 17.39 -6.41
N LYS A 138 12.12 16.07 -6.57
CA LYS A 138 11.84 15.42 -7.86
C LYS A 138 10.50 15.82 -8.45
N LEU A 139 9.49 15.96 -7.60
CA LEU A 139 8.17 16.44 -7.99
C LEU A 139 8.14 17.94 -8.34
N ASN A 140 9.26 18.64 -8.16
CA ASN A 140 9.36 20.10 -8.29
C ASN A 140 8.24 20.82 -7.51
N LEU A 141 7.85 20.24 -6.38
CA LEU A 141 6.89 20.85 -5.49
C LEU A 141 7.62 21.94 -4.70
N ASN A 142 7.34 23.20 -5.05
CA ASN A 142 7.56 24.31 -4.12
C ASN A 142 6.60 24.10 -2.95
N TYR A 143 6.94 23.10 -2.11
CA TYR A 143 6.17 22.83 -0.94
C TYR A 143 6.11 24.08 -0.09
N ASN A 144 4.91 24.38 0.34
CA ASN A 144 4.70 25.44 1.28
C ASN A 144 5.54 25.12 2.53
N LYS A 145 6.72 25.76 2.63
CA LYS A 145 7.67 25.58 3.74
C LYS A 145 6.96 25.58 5.10
N LYS A 146 5.88 26.35 5.20
CA LYS A 146 5.07 26.49 6.40
C LYS A 146 4.42 25.16 6.81
N LEU A 147 3.85 24.39 5.87
CA LEU A 147 3.20 23.11 6.16
C LEU A 147 4.20 22.04 6.59
N LEU A 148 5.40 22.07 6.04
CA LEU A 148 6.47 21.13 6.32
C LEU A 148 7.27 21.42 7.58
N LEU A 149 7.45 22.71 7.91
CA LEU A 149 8.25 23.15 9.07
C LEU A 149 7.43 23.19 10.38
N GLU A 150 6.13 23.48 10.30
CA GLU A 150 5.26 23.53 11.50
C GLU A 150 4.92 22.16 12.07
N THR A 151 5.14 21.08 11.32
CA THR A 151 4.73 19.72 11.71
C THR A 151 5.88 18.78 11.98
N ASP A 152 7.14 19.26 12.02
CA ASP A 152 8.31 18.36 12.01
C ASP A 152 8.15 17.24 10.95
N PHE A 153 7.65 17.63 9.79
CA PHE A 153 7.24 16.74 8.70
C PHE A 153 8.31 15.69 8.36
N TYR A 154 9.57 16.05 8.51
CA TYR A 154 10.70 15.19 8.22
C TYR A 154 10.94 14.09 9.26
N SER A 155 10.35 14.18 10.42
CA SER A 155 10.44 13.16 11.48
C SER A 155 9.18 12.32 11.60
N VAL A 156 8.28 12.40 10.62
CA VAL A 156 6.96 11.80 10.64
C VAL A 156 6.84 10.72 9.58
N TYR A 157 6.31 9.59 9.96
CA TYR A 157 6.11 8.44 9.10
C TYR A 157 4.61 8.12 9.01
N TRP A 158 4.00 8.16 7.80
CA TRP A 158 2.54 7.95 7.63
C TRP A 158 2.16 6.91 6.59
N TRP A 159 3.04 6.56 5.66
CA TRP A 159 2.66 5.82 4.46
C TRP A 159 2.40 4.33 4.67
N PHE A 160 2.74 3.77 5.84
CA PHE A 160 2.42 2.40 6.21
C PHE A 160 1.56 2.27 7.48
N ASN A 161 1.09 3.37 8.06
CA ASN A 161 0.28 3.33 9.27
C ASN A 161 -1.21 3.06 8.99
N GLU A 162 -1.64 3.29 7.76
CA GLU A 162 -3.00 3.08 7.32
C GLU A 162 -2.98 2.33 5.99
N ILE A 163 -4.12 1.79 5.57
CA ILE A 163 -4.30 1.24 4.23
C ILE A 163 -4.08 2.36 3.21
N PRO A 164 -3.17 2.20 2.23
CA PRO A 164 -3.06 3.12 1.12
C PRO A 164 -4.35 3.13 0.28
N VAL A 165 -5.20 4.12 0.51
CA VAL A 165 -6.47 4.30 -0.21
C VAL A 165 -6.39 5.49 -1.14
N TYR A 166 -6.77 5.27 -2.38
CA TYR A 166 -6.85 6.27 -3.42
C TYR A 166 -8.32 6.62 -3.67
N ASP A 167 -8.72 7.86 -3.39
CA ASP A 167 -9.98 8.42 -3.85
C ASP A 167 -9.85 8.77 -5.33
N MET A 168 -10.60 8.11 -6.19
CA MET A 168 -10.46 8.23 -7.64
C MET A 168 -10.81 9.64 -8.16
N LYS A 169 -11.59 10.40 -7.42
CA LYS A 169 -11.81 11.81 -7.72
C LYS A 169 -10.50 12.60 -7.67
N TYR A 170 -9.74 12.46 -6.57
CA TYR A 170 -8.44 13.13 -6.43
C TYR A 170 -7.36 12.46 -7.30
N PHE A 171 -7.42 11.13 -7.42
CA PHE A 171 -6.44 10.40 -8.22
C PHE A 171 -6.50 10.78 -9.70
N SER A 172 -7.66 11.05 -10.25
CA SER A 172 -7.80 11.50 -11.64
C SER A 172 -7.12 12.85 -11.88
N GLU A 173 -7.22 13.79 -10.93
CA GLU A 173 -6.51 15.06 -11.00
C GLU A 173 -5.00 14.89 -10.82
N PHE A 174 -4.60 14.06 -9.85
CA PHE A 174 -3.20 13.68 -9.64
C PHE A 174 -2.60 13.04 -10.89
N ALA A 175 -3.30 12.09 -11.50
CA ALA A 175 -2.84 11.37 -12.69
C ALA A 175 -2.58 12.34 -13.86
N ASN A 176 -3.48 13.29 -14.08
CA ASN A 176 -3.29 14.31 -15.12
C ASN A 176 -2.06 15.18 -14.84
N TRP A 177 -1.86 15.60 -13.60
CA TRP A 177 -0.68 16.37 -13.21
C TRP A 177 0.59 15.54 -13.31
N PHE A 178 0.58 14.32 -12.76
CA PHE A 178 1.73 13.42 -12.67
C PHE A 178 2.26 13.00 -14.04
N CYS A 179 1.37 12.64 -14.97
CA CYS A 179 1.74 12.25 -16.34
C CYS A 179 2.37 13.38 -17.16
N ASN A 180 2.20 14.65 -16.76
CA ASN A 180 2.80 15.81 -17.40
C ASN A 180 4.13 16.24 -16.77
N LEU A 181 4.63 15.52 -15.77
CA LEU A 181 5.94 15.81 -15.18
C LEU A 181 7.06 15.50 -16.19
N PRO A 182 8.02 16.40 -16.38
CA PRO A 182 9.10 16.21 -17.36
C PRO A 182 10.05 15.07 -16.98
N ASN A 183 10.10 14.70 -15.71
CA ASN A 183 10.98 13.66 -15.15
C ASN A 183 10.23 12.43 -14.64
N ILE A 184 9.06 12.14 -15.20
CA ILE A 184 8.22 11.01 -14.76
C ILE A 184 8.95 9.66 -14.83
N ASP A 185 9.81 9.45 -15.83
CA ASP A 185 10.60 8.22 -15.96
C ASP A 185 11.62 8.07 -14.82
N GLU A 186 12.18 9.18 -14.33
CA GLU A 186 13.08 9.20 -13.18
C GLU A 186 12.32 8.84 -11.89
N ILE A 187 11.14 9.42 -11.70
CA ILE A 187 10.29 9.13 -10.55
C ILE A 187 9.88 7.66 -10.53
N HIS A 188 9.45 7.10 -11.67
CA HIS A 188 9.07 5.70 -11.78
C HIS A 188 10.23 4.72 -11.58
N SER A 189 11.45 5.14 -11.87
CA SER A 189 12.66 4.31 -11.72
C SER A 189 13.28 4.39 -10.32
N ASP A 190 12.89 5.36 -9.51
CA ASP A 190 13.39 5.52 -8.15
C ASP A 190 12.64 4.61 -7.18
N TYR A 191 13.40 3.76 -6.49
CA TYR A 191 12.86 2.86 -5.48
C TYR A 191 12.14 3.59 -4.33
N TYR A 192 12.63 4.77 -3.93
CA TYR A 192 12.06 5.54 -2.83
C TYR A 192 10.83 6.36 -3.21
N CYS A 193 10.53 6.50 -4.49
CA CYS A 193 9.31 7.17 -4.95
C CYS A 193 8.10 6.23 -4.85
N PHE A 194 7.79 5.79 -3.62
CA PHE A 194 6.63 4.94 -3.37
C PHE A 194 5.34 5.62 -3.86
N ASP A 195 4.50 4.84 -4.52
CA ASP A 195 3.26 5.30 -5.14
C ASP A 195 2.37 6.11 -4.18
N PHE A 196 2.11 5.56 -2.99
CA PHE A 196 1.26 6.23 -2.00
C PHE A 196 1.93 7.45 -1.37
N LEU A 197 3.26 7.42 -1.18
CA LEU A 197 4.00 8.57 -0.63
C LEU A 197 3.99 9.74 -1.62
N VAL A 198 4.24 9.48 -2.90
CA VAL A 198 4.15 10.49 -3.96
C VAL A 198 2.75 11.11 -4.02
N TYR A 199 1.71 10.26 -4.03
CA TYR A 199 0.33 10.70 -4.05
C TYR A 199 -0.06 11.50 -2.81
N SER A 200 0.33 11.03 -1.62
CA SER A 200 0.01 11.71 -0.36
C SER A 200 0.69 13.08 -0.22
N ILE A 201 1.95 13.23 -0.68
CA ILE A 201 2.63 14.52 -0.74
C ILE A 201 1.85 15.48 -1.65
N TRP A 202 1.41 15.00 -2.81
CA TRP A 202 0.57 15.81 -3.71
C TRP A 202 -0.74 16.24 -3.05
N LEU A 203 -1.44 15.33 -2.34
CA LEU A 203 -2.67 15.64 -1.61
C LEU A 203 -2.44 16.71 -0.52
N ILE A 204 -1.34 16.63 0.21
CA ILE A 204 -0.98 17.63 1.22
C ILE A 204 -0.73 18.99 0.57
N CYS A 205 0.01 19.01 -0.54
CA CYS A 205 0.38 20.27 -1.20
C CYS A 205 -0.78 20.95 -1.93
N PHE A 206 -1.71 20.17 -2.51
CA PHE A 206 -2.73 20.71 -3.42
C PHE A 206 -4.19 20.52 -2.97
N LYS A 207 -4.43 19.65 -1.98
CA LYS A 207 -5.79 19.29 -1.55
C LYS A 207 -6.05 19.52 -0.07
N GLU A 208 -5.14 20.19 0.62
CA GLU A 208 -5.23 20.55 2.03
C GLU A 208 -5.39 19.34 2.97
N PHE A 209 -4.87 18.19 2.58
CA PHE A 209 -4.78 17.04 3.48
C PHE A 209 -3.82 17.35 4.62
N LYS A 210 -4.15 16.88 5.82
CA LYS A 210 -3.38 17.13 7.04
C LYS A 210 -2.68 15.87 7.51
N ILE A 211 -1.56 16.06 8.21
CA ILE A 211 -0.91 14.99 8.95
C ILE A 211 -1.33 15.11 10.41
N ASN A 212 -1.94 14.04 10.91
CA ASN A 212 -2.32 13.92 12.32
C ASN A 212 -1.30 13.04 13.05
N ILE A 213 -0.47 13.67 13.86
CA ILE A 213 0.63 12.99 14.57
C ILE A 213 0.08 12.41 15.88
N TYR A 214 0.13 11.10 16.00
CA TYR A 214 -0.19 10.39 17.24
C TYR A 214 1.06 10.35 18.12
N LYS A 215 1.04 11.13 19.21
CA LYS A 215 2.10 11.12 20.24
C LYS A 215 1.94 9.97 21.23
N THR A 216 1.45 8.82 20.79
CA THR A 216 1.31 7.68 21.69
C THR A 216 2.59 6.87 21.76
N LYS A 217 2.95 6.40 22.95
CA LYS A 217 4.05 5.44 23.15
C LYS A 217 3.73 4.07 22.51
N ASN A 218 2.49 3.82 22.14
CA ASN A 218 2.02 2.60 21.51
C ASN A 218 1.88 2.81 20.01
N LYS A 219 2.82 2.28 19.23
CA LYS A 219 2.71 2.14 17.76
C LYS A 219 1.38 1.50 17.34
N PHE A 220 0.73 0.76 18.22
CA PHE A 220 -0.46 -0.05 17.99
C PHE A 220 -1.77 0.74 17.89
N GLU A 221 -1.80 2.00 18.22
CA GLU A 221 -3.01 2.81 18.22
C GLU A 221 -3.22 3.60 16.91
N CYS A 222 -2.22 3.60 16.02
CA CYS A 222 -2.25 4.35 14.79
C CYS A 222 -2.62 3.46 13.60
N GLY A 223 -3.86 3.57 13.11
CA GLY A 223 -4.27 2.99 11.86
C GLY A 223 -4.64 1.50 11.87
N ALA A 224 -5.08 1.00 10.73
CA ALA A 224 -5.61 -0.34 10.55
C ALA A 224 -4.54 -1.39 10.22
N VAL A 225 -3.34 -0.95 9.84
CA VAL A 225 -2.22 -1.81 9.45
C VAL A 225 -1.18 -1.89 10.55
N GLU A 226 -0.67 -3.08 10.80
CA GLU A 226 0.52 -3.33 11.61
C GLU A 226 1.63 -3.86 10.75
N GLU A 227 2.77 -3.19 10.77
CA GLU A 227 3.95 -3.57 10.03
C GLU A 227 4.97 -4.26 10.95
N PHE A 228 5.46 -5.42 10.52
CA PHE A 228 6.55 -6.16 11.17
C PHE A 228 7.78 -6.18 10.28
N ARG A 229 8.95 -5.92 10.85
CA ARG A 229 10.23 -6.06 10.16
C ARG A 229 10.87 -7.38 10.50
N VAL A 230 11.24 -8.13 9.47
CA VAL A 230 12.00 -9.37 9.61
C VAL A 230 13.49 -9.00 9.78
N SER A 231 14.17 -9.61 10.75
CA SER A 231 15.62 -9.40 10.94
C SER A 231 16.42 -9.91 9.73
N ASP A 232 17.61 -9.37 9.52
CA ASP A 232 18.50 -9.82 8.42
C ASP A 232 18.89 -11.30 8.55
N GLU A 233 18.94 -11.82 9.76
CA GLU A 233 19.24 -13.23 10.06
C GLU A 233 18.09 -14.16 9.65
N ASP A 234 16.86 -13.68 9.71
CA ASP A 234 15.64 -14.46 9.42
C ASP A 234 15.24 -14.44 7.94
N LYS A 235 15.89 -13.61 7.08
CA LYS A 235 15.54 -13.48 5.66
C LYS A 235 15.63 -14.79 4.88
N ASN A 236 16.53 -15.69 5.27
CA ASN A 236 16.72 -17.00 4.60
C ASN A 236 15.61 -18.01 4.97
N ASN A 237 14.91 -17.80 6.10
CA ASN A 237 13.85 -18.68 6.61
C ASN A 237 12.49 -17.99 6.70
N VAL A 238 12.22 -17.08 5.78
CA VAL A 238 11.04 -16.21 5.83
C VAL A 238 9.72 -16.97 5.98
N SER A 239 9.60 -18.20 5.44
CA SER A 239 8.37 -18.98 5.61
C SER A 239 8.19 -19.50 7.04
N GLU A 240 9.25 -19.99 7.68
CA GLU A 240 9.20 -20.50 9.04
C GLU A 240 9.01 -19.34 10.05
N VAL A 241 9.68 -18.23 9.80
CA VAL A 241 9.52 -17.00 10.59
C VAL A 241 8.09 -16.47 10.48
N PHE A 242 7.52 -16.49 9.29
CA PHE A 242 6.14 -16.07 9.07
C PHE A 242 5.17 -16.97 9.82
N ASP A 243 5.30 -18.29 9.67
CA ASP A 243 4.45 -19.25 10.37
C ASP A 243 4.61 -19.17 11.89
N SER A 244 5.84 -19.00 12.37
CA SER A 244 6.15 -18.80 13.80
C SER A 244 5.58 -17.48 14.32
N TYR A 245 5.76 -16.39 13.62
CA TYR A 245 5.21 -15.08 13.99
C TYR A 245 3.68 -15.08 14.00
N TRP A 246 3.06 -15.71 13.01
CA TRP A 246 1.62 -15.88 12.91
C TRP A 246 1.06 -16.74 14.01
N SER A 247 1.73 -17.85 14.37
CA SER A 247 1.22 -18.78 15.38
C SER A 247 1.41 -18.26 16.80
N THR A 248 2.53 -17.61 17.10
CA THR A 248 2.92 -17.28 18.48
C THR A 248 2.45 -15.88 18.90
N ASN A 249 2.61 -14.88 18.03
CA ASN A 249 2.29 -13.50 18.36
C ASN A 249 0.87 -13.09 17.98
N PHE A 250 0.28 -13.75 16.99
CA PHE A 250 -1.03 -13.41 16.48
C PHE A 250 -2.14 -13.51 17.52
N ASN A 251 -2.21 -14.62 18.27
CA ASN A 251 -3.24 -14.81 19.29
C ASN A 251 -3.11 -13.82 20.44
N ASN A 252 -1.88 -13.55 20.88
CA ASN A 252 -1.64 -12.54 21.90
C ASN A 252 -1.99 -11.14 21.40
N TYR A 253 -1.68 -10.85 20.13
CA TYR A 253 -1.89 -9.54 19.53
C TYR A 253 -3.37 -9.23 19.29
N LEU A 254 -4.15 -10.18 18.80
CA LEU A 254 -5.61 -10.03 18.62
C LEU A 254 -6.32 -9.70 19.94
N HIS A 255 -5.77 -10.17 21.09
CA HIS A 255 -6.34 -9.89 22.38
C HIS A 255 -6.17 -8.43 22.79
N TYR A 256 -5.04 -7.80 22.42
CA TYR A 256 -4.68 -6.45 22.84
C TYR A 256 -5.09 -5.35 21.87
N ASN A 257 -5.35 -5.65 20.60
CA ASN A 257 -5.58 -4.62 19.60
C ASN A 257 -6.83 -4.85 18.75
N LYS A 258 -7.91 -4.14 19.11
CA LYS A 258 -9.21 -4.23 18.42
C LYS A 258 -9.28 -3.43 17.10
N ILE A 259 -8.27 -2.59 16.81
CA ILE A 259 -8.29 -1.65 15.70
C ILE A 259 -7.70 -2.28 14.43
N LYS A 260 -6.69 -3.15 14.58
CA LYS A 260 -5.96 -3.70 13.45
C LYS A 260 -6.79 -4.72 12.68
N ILE A 261 -6.82 -4.59 11.38
CA ILE A 261 -7.49 -5.51 10.44
C ILE A 261 -6.51 -6.22 9.52
N ILE A 262 -5.29 -5.68 9.38
CA ILE A 262 -4.26 -6.20 8.50
C ILE A 262 -2.92 -6.26 9.23
N PHE A 263 -2.22 -7.37 9.04
CA PHE A 263 -0.79 -7.48 9.33
C PHE A 263 0.00 -7.52 8.03
N GLN A 264 1.07 -6.77 7.99
CA GLN A 264 2.00 -6.73 6.88
C GLN A 264 3.41 -7.01 7.39
N ILE A 265 4.18 -7.79 6.64
CA ILE A 265 5.60 -8.03 6.92
C ILE A 265 6.41 -7.22 5.92
N ASP A 266 7.22 -6.30 6.43
CA ASP A 266 8.22 -5.60 5.62
C ASP A 266 9.38 -6.57 5.35
N ASN A 267 9.38 -7.10 4.17
CA ASN A 267 10.37 -8.06 3.70
C ASN A 267 11.09 -7.49 2.48
N ASN A 268 12.17 -6.77 2.73
CA ASN A 268 13.03 -6.16 1.72
C ASN A 268 13.88 -7.20 0.95
N ILE A 269 13.29 -8.34 0.55
CA ILE A 269 13.98 -9.36 -0.27
C ILE A 269 13.74 -9.09 -1.75
#